data_c91f7c7a7ae6958a78ce466cfbe5726c
#
_entry.id   c91f7c7a7ae6958a78ce466cfbe5726c
#
_cell.length_a   1.000
_cell.length_b   1.000
_cell.length_c   1.000
_cell.angle_alpha   90.00
_cell.angle_beta   90.00
_cell.angle_gamma   90.00
#
_symmetry.space_group_name_H-M   'P 1'
#
loop_
_entity.id
_entity.type
_entity.pdbx_description
1 polymer ?
#
loop_
_entity_poly.entity_id
_entity_poly.type
_entity_poly.pdbx_seq_one_letter_code
_entity_poly.pdbx_strand_id
1 'polypeptide(L)'
;VRELPNVDRPVISVSIDFPGASPETVDRQITSEIESAVARVSGIASVSSKSEFGDSRVTIEFTDTTDLNVAASDVRNAVSRIANSLPEGAEEPRIVKADADASAIMRLAVTAPGLSIEELTTLVEDRIADQLAAVEGVADLQIYGEREKVIYVDVDPDKLATRGLTLGTVSTALQNAALDVPAGSLGSPSQDLIVRADANVTSPEEFETIFLDDRTRLGDVASVRFGPDDAASQLRRNGETGVGMGVVRQAGSSTLDISDGIRAEVANLNETLPDGVTVRVTSDDATFINGAIHEVEIALGISVAVVIFV
;
A
#
# COMPACT_ATOMS: atom_id res chain seq x y z
N VAL A 1 10.52 15.71 -22.78
CA VAL A 1 11.14 17.02 -22.52
C VAL A 1 10.03 17.91 -21.99
N ARG A 2 10.03 18.21 -20.68
CA ARG A 2 9.14 19.22 -20.13
C ARG A 2 9.77 20.59 -20.35
N GLU A 3 9.00 21.53 -20.92
CA GLU A 3 9.46 22.87 -21.29
C GLU A 3 9.72 23.83 -20.11
N LEU A 4 9.44 23.41 -18.88
CA LEU A 4 9.66 24.23 -17.69
C LEU A 4 10.55 23.47 -16.68
N PRO A 5 11.49 24.17 -15.99
CA PRO A 5 12.21 23.57 -14.89
C PRO A 5 11.18 23.13 -13.82
N ASN A 6 11.14 21.84 -13.53
CA ASN A 6 10.32 21.30 -12.47
C ASN A 6 10.99 21.73 -11.15
N VAL A 7 10.54 22.81 -10.57
CA VAL A 7 10.86 23.11 -9.17
C VAL A 7 10.03 22.14 -8.37
N ASP A 8 10.62 21.00 -7.99
CA ASP A 8 9.99 20.02 -7.14
C ASP A 8 9.72 20.69 -5.79
N ARG A 9 8.50 21.11 -5.56
CA ARG A 9 8.06 21.64 -4.26
C ARG A 9 8.02 20.50 -3.25
N PRO A 10 8.37 20.76 -1.98
CA PRO A 10 8.18 19.80 -0.92
C PRO A 10 6.69 19.46 -0.79
N VAL A 11 6.32 18.23 -1.11
CA VAL A 11 4.92 17.76 -1.12
C VAL A 11 4.80 16.52 -0.24
N ILE A 12 3.72 16.46 0.53
CA ILE A 12 3.32 15.28 1.30
C ILE A 12 1.86 14.99 0.95
N SER A 13 1.57 13.74 0.64
CA SER A 13 0.22 13.26 0.41
C SER A 13 -0.25 12.35 1.55
N VAL A 14 -1.51 12.51 1.91
CA VAL A 14 -2.23 11.63 2.84
C VAL A 14 -3.36 10.98 2.06
N SER A 15 -3.41 9.67 2.01
CA SER A 15 -4.51 8.91 1.41
C SER A 15 -5.16 7.99 2.44
N ILE A 16 -6.48 7.82 2.33
CA ILE A 16 -7.27 6.89 3.14
C ILE A 16 -8.28 6.22 2.23
N ASP A 17 -8.28 4.89 2.24
CA ASP A 17 -9.30 4.09 1.58
C ASP A 17 -10.51 3.90 2.51
N PHE A 18 -11.71 4.09 1.96
CA PHE A 18 -12.99 3.87 2.64
C PHE A 18 -13.94 3.10 1.71
N PRO A 19 -13.75 1.78 1.59
CA PRO A 19 -14.47 0.97 0.61
C PRO A 19 -15.98 1.10 0.71
N GLY A 20 -16.62 1.28 -0.45
CA GLY A 20 -18.08 1.38 -0.55
C GLY A 20 -18.67 2.75 -0.23
N ALA A 21 -17.88 3.73 0.19
CA ALA A 21 -18.37 5.08 0.50
C ALA A 21 -18.51 5.93 -0.76
N SER A 22 -19.61 6.73 -0.85
CA SER A 22 -19.75 7.71 -1.93
C SER A 22 -18.76 8.86 -1.79
N PRO A 23 -18.40 9.57 -2.88
CA PRO A 23 -17.49 10.72 -2.82
C PRO A 23 -17.91 11.78 -1.80
N GLU A 24 -19.21 12.05 -1.66
CA GLU A 24 -19.73 13.02 -0.70
C GLU A 24 -19.59 12.53 0.75
N THR A 25 -19.62 11.22 0.97
CA THR A 25 -19.40 10.61 2.29
C THR A 25 -17.92 10.66 2.65
N VAL A 26 -17.05 10.29 1.70
CA VAL A 26 -15.60 10.40 1.82
C VAL A 26 -15.20 11.83 2.13
N ASP A 27 -15.73 12.81 1.39
CA ASP A 27 -15.43 14.22 1.58
C ASP A 27 -15.76 14.71 3.00
N ARG A 28 -16.97 14.42 3.47
CA ARG A 28 -17.43 14.91 4.77
C ARG A 28 -16.83 14.19 5.97
N GLN A 29 -16.59 12.89 5.86
CA GLN A 29 -16.21 12.06 7.01
C GLN A 29 -14.71 11.82 7.11
N ILE A 30 -13.97 11.97 6.00
CA ILE A 30 -12.55 11.71 5.95
C ILE A 30 -11.77 12.93 5.48
N THR A 31 -12.02 13.41 4.26
CA THR A 31 -11.21 14.45 3.64
C THR A 31 -11.22 15.74 4.47
N SER A 32 -12.40 16.22 4.89
CA SER A 32 -12.54 17.43 5.71
C SER A 32 -11.86 17.30 7.09
N GLU A 33 -11.85 16.11 7.69
CA GLU A 33 -11.18 15.85 8.96
C GLU A 33 -9.66 15.90 8.81
N ILE A 34 -9.13 15.30 7.71
CA ILE A 34 -7.69 15.36 7.39
C ILE A 34 -7.28 16.82 7.13
N GLU A 35 -8.00 17.55 6.28
CA GLU A 35 -7.72 18.97 5.99
C GLU A 35 -7.67 19.81 7.27
N SER A 36 -8.65 19.62 8.15
CA SER A 36 -8.72 20.30 9.44
C SER A 36 -7.55 19.95 10.37
N ALA A 37 -7.09 18.72 10.35
CA ALA A 37 -5.97 18.26 11.15
C ALA A 37 -4.65 18.83 10.63
N VAL A 38 -4.42 18.78 9.31
CA VAL A 38 -3.17 19.23 8.70
C VAL A 38 -3.05 20.74 8.62
N ALA A 39 -4.16 21.49 8.55
CA ALA A 39 -4.16 22.97 8.47
C ALA A 39 -3.36 23.66 9.60
N ARG A 40 -3.04 22.94 10.67
CA ARG A 40 -2.27 23.45 11.81
C ARG A 40 -0.77 23.18 11.71
N VAL A 41 -0.34 22.47 10.68
CA VAL A 41 1.08 22.16 10.45
C VAL A 41 1.78 23.40 9.89
N SER A 42 2.98 23.67 10.37
CA SER A 42 3.74 24.86 9.96
C SER A 42 4.37 24.67 8.58
N GLY A 43 4.54 25.77 7.85
CA GLY A 43 5.24 25.77 6.56
C GLY A 43 4.40 25.37 5.36
N ILE A 44 3.09 25.18 5.51
CA ILE A 44 2.17 24.86 4.41
C ILE A 44 2.04 26.08 3.48
N ALA A 45 2.23 25.82 2.18
CA ALA A 45 1.98 26.77 1.10
C ALA A 45 0.57 26.60 0.52
N SER A 46 0.13 25.36 0.28
CA SER A 46 -1.23 25.05 -0.19
C SER A 46 -1.66 23.64 0.26
N VAL A 47 -2.97 23.45 0.33
CA VAL A 47 -3.59 22.13 0.53
C VAL A 47 -4.61 21.95 -0.59
N SER A 48 -4.56 20.83 -1.26
CA SER A 48 -5.54 20.40 -2.24
C SER A 48 -6.03 19.00 -1.89
N SER A 49 -7.28 18.71 -2.16
CA SER A 49 -7.87 17.42 -1.85
C SER A 49 -8.72 16.89 -2.99
N LYS A 50 -8.88 15.57 -3.01
CA LYS A 50 -9.70 14.84 -3.96
C LYS A 50 -10.44 13.74 -3.22
N SER A 51 -11.77 13.74 -3.35
CA SER A 51 -12.65 12.71 -2.79
C SER A 51 -13.27 11.93 -3.93
N GLU A 52 -12.97 10.65 -4.02
CA GLU A 52 -13.48 9.73 -5.04
C GLU A 52 -14.34 8.64 -4.37
N PHE A 53 -14.88 7.72 -5.17
CA PHE A 53 -15.61 6.59 -4.62
C PHE A 53 -14.65 5.68 -3.86
N GLY A 54 -14.82 5.61 -2.55
CA GLY A 54 -13.98 4.79 -1.67
C GLY A 54 -12.56 5.31 -1.42
N ASP A 55 -12.18 6.49 -1.89
CA ASP A 55 -10.81 7.01 -1.76
C ASP A 55 -10.77 8.49 -1.41
N SER A 56 -9.93 8.86 -0.47
CA SER A 56 -9.60 10.24 -0.08
C SER A 56 -8.13 10.51 -0.26
N ARG A 57 -7.79 11.60 -0.93
CA ARG A 57 -6.42 12.09 -1.09
C ARG A 57 -6.31 13.55 -0.72
N VAL A 58 -5.39 13.86 0.18
CA VAL A 58 -5.05 15.22 0.58
C VAL A 58 -3.59 15.47 0.27
N THR A 59 -3.31 16.38 -0.64
CA THR A 59 -1.96 16.77 -1.06
C THR A 59 -1.61 18.10 -0.41
N ILE A 60 -0.52 18.12 0.33
CA ILE A 60 -0.04 19.26 1.12
C ILE A 60 1.28 19.73 0.51
N GLU A 61 1.27 20.91 -0.08
CA GLU A 61 2.48 21.57 -0.56
C GLU A 61 3.08 22.43 0.56
N PHE A 62 4.38 22.33 0.75
CA PHE A 62 5.13 23.13 1.71
C PHE A 62 5.96 24.21 1.01
N THR A 63 6.41 25.20 1.78
CA THR A 63 7.35 26.20 1.28
C THR A 63 8.72 25.58 1.03
N ASP A 64 9.49 26.11 0.07
CA ASP A 64 10.79 25.59 -0.35
C ASP A 64 11.84 25.53 0.76
N THR A 65 11.62 26.25 1.87
CA THR A 65 12.51 26.26 3.04
C THR A 65 12.14 25.20 4.08
N THR A 66 11.08 24.45 3.87
CA THR A 66 10.58 23.46 4.83
C THR A 66 11.37 22.15 4.72
N ASP A 67 11.88 21.65 5.85
CA ASP A 67 12.42 20.30 5.92
C ASP A 67 11.29 19.26 5.79
N LEU A 68 11.34 18.50 4.71
CA LEU A 68 10.29 17.53 4.37
C LEU A 68 10.19 16.39 5.41
N ASN A 69 11.28 16.04 6.11
CA ASN A 69 11.25 15.00 7.14
C ASN A 69 10.53 15.48 8.40
N VAL A 70 10.78 16.74 8.79
CA VAL A 70 10.10 17.38 9.92
C VAL A 70 8.62 17.54 9.58
N ALA A 71 8.30 18.06 8.39
CA ALA A 71 6.93 18.22 7.92
C ALA A 71 6.16 16.88 7.90
N ALA A 72 6.78 15.81 7.40
CA ALA A 72 6.16 14.47 7.39
C ALA A 72 5.88 13.93 8.79
N SER A 73 6.78 14.21 9.75
CA SER A 73 6.54 13.86 11.16
C SER A 73 5.36 14.65 11.75
N ASP A 74 5.28 15.95 11.45
CA ASP A 74 4.20 16.81 11.93
C ASP A 74 2.85 16.43 11.32
N VAL A 75 2.80 16.12 10.02
CA VAL A 75 1.61 15.60 9.34
C VAL A 75 1.18 14.28 9.96
N ARG A 76 2.11 13.33 10.15
CA ARG A 76 1.82 12.04 10.78
C ARG A 76 1.23 12.22 12.17
N ASN A 77 1.82 13.09 12.99
CA ASN A 77 1.31 13.40 14.32
C ASN A 77 -0.07 14.06 14.27
N ALA A 78 -0.34 14.92 13.26
CA ALA A 78 -1.63 15.55 13.09
C ALA A 78 -2.71 14.53 12.72
N VAL A 79 -2.43 13.67 11.76
CA VAL A 79 -3.36 12.62 11.28
C VAL A 79 -3.60 11.57 12.35
N SER A 80 -2.57 11.11 13.07
CA SER A 80 -2.72 10.13 14.17
C SER A 80 -3.65 10.61 15.28
N ARG A 81 -3.74 11.90 15.53
CA ARG A 81 -4.68 12.44 16.54
C ARG A 81 -6.14 12.30 16.17
N ILE A 82 -6.45 12.24 14.88
CA ILE A 82 -7.82 12.08 14.37
C ILE A 82 -8.15 10.64 13.98
N ALA A 83 -7.19 9.72 14.00
CA ALA A 83 -7.38 8.33 13.57
C ALA A 83 -8.57 7.66 14.28
N ASN A 84 -8.72 7.90 15.58
CA ASN A 84 -9.84 7.35 16.37
C ASN A 84 -11.21 8.04 16.12
N SER A 85 -11.24 9.16 15.39
CA SER A 85 -12.47 9.85 15.01
C SER A 85 -12.93 9.53 13.59
N LEU A 86 -12.13 8.79 12.84
CA LEU A 86 -12.50 8.31 11.51
C LEU A 86 -13.58 7.23 11.61
N PRO A 87 -14.45 7.09 10.58
CA PRO A 87 -15.53 6.10 10.59
C PRO A 87 -14.99 4.65 10.65
N GLU A 88 -15.75 3.76 11.26
CA GLU A 88 -15.49 2.31 11.17
C GLU A 88 -15.52 1.86 9.71
N GLY A 89 -14.49 1.14 9.28
CA GLY A 89 -14.30 0.69 7.89
C GLY A 89 -13.42 1.59 7.04
N ALA A 90 -12.98 2.76 7.55
CA ALA A 90 -11.88 3.49 6.93
C ALA A 90 -10.56 2.79 7.25
N GLU A 91 -9.70 2.65 6.23
CA GLU A 91 -8.39 2.05 6.39
C GLU A 91 -7.40 3.01 7.07
N GLU A 92 -6.22 2.49 7.44
CA GLU A 92 -5.19 3.31 8.06
C GLU A 92 -4.66 4.38 7.09
N PRO A 93 -4.44 5.62 7.58
CA PRO A 93 -3.89 6.70 6.77
C PRO A 93 -2.49 6.38 6.23
N ARG A 94 -2.33 6.40 4.92
CA ARG A 94 -1.05 6.27 4.23
C ARG A 94 -0.46 7.67 3.97
N ILE A 95 0.76 7.91 4.42
CA ILE A 95 1.43 9.20 4.31
C ILE A 95 2.72 9.05 3.50
N VAL A 96 2.78 9.75 2.36
CA VAL A 96 3.85 9.64 1.37
C VAL A 96 4.49 11.01 1.13
N LYS A 97 5.84 11.07 1.02
CA LYS A 97 6.59 12.30 0.73
C LYS A 97 6.68 12.55 -0.78
N ALA A 98 5.56 12.46 -1.46
CA ALA A 98 5.41 12.73 -2.88
C ALA A 98 3.98 13.19 -3.17
N ASP A 99 3.76 13.73 -4.36
CA ASP A 99 2.40 13.91 -4.86
C ASP A 99 1.75 12.54 -5.03
N ALA A 100 0.52 12.38 -4.55
CA ALA A 100 -0.24 11.13 -4.68
C ALA A 100 -0.46 10.73 -6.15
N ASP A 101 -0.50 11.72 -7.06
CA ASP A 101 -0.61 11.50 -8.51
C ASP A 101 0.77 11.43 -9.20
N ALA A 102 1.89 11.38 -8.44
CA ALA A 102 3.22 11.27 -9.01
C ALA A 102 3.37 9.99 -9.82
N SER A 103 3.87 10.13 -11.05
CA SER A 103 4.16 8.97 -11.89
C SER A 103 5.38 8.23 -11.38
N ALA A 104 5.32 6.89 -11.42
CA ALA A 104 6.48 6.07 -11.14
C ALA A 104 7.62 6.35 -12.13
N ILE A 105 8.81 6.64 -11.60
CA ILE A 105 10.04 6.88 -12.39
C ILE A 105 10.67 5.58 -12.92
N MET A 106 10.38 4.48 -12.25
CA MET A 106 10.83 3.14 -12.65
C MET A 106 9.70 2.14 -12.41
N ARG A 107 9.57 1.17 -13.32
CA ARG A 107 8.62 0.08 -13.16
C ARG A 107 9.34 -1.25 -13.15
N LEU A 108 8.91 -2.10 -12.25
CA LEU A 108 9.44 -3.44 -12.04
C LEU A 108 8.33 -4.47 -12.27
N ALA A 109 8.71 -5.68 -12.63
CA ALA A 109 7.81 -6.82 -12.65
C ALA A 109 8.45 -7.98 -11.91
N VAL A 110 7.68 -8.58 -11.03
CA VAL A 110 8.05 -9.81 -10.32
C VAL A 110 7.25 -10.96 -10.92
N THR A 111 7.93 -12.01 -11.30
CA THR A 111 7.33 -13.24 -11.83
C THR A 111 7.88 -14.45 -11.11
N ALA A 112 7.05 -15.46 -10.89
CA ALA A 112 7.42 -16.71 -10.25
C ALA A 112 6.58 -17.87 -10.83
N PRO A 113 7.08 -18.57 -11.88
CA PRO A 113 6.36 -19.66 -12.52
C PRO A 113 6.15 -20.83 -11.59
N GLY A 114 5.64 -20.91 -10.56
CA GLY A 114 5.48 -22.03 -9.62
C GLY A 114 4.77 -21.62 -8.33
N LEU A 115 4.59 -20.32 -8.14
CA LEU A 115 3.81 -19.77 -7.04
C LEU A 115 2.41 -19.36 -7.55
N SER A 116 1.43 -19.47 -6.68
CA SER A 116 0.15 -18.83 -6.91
C SER A 116 0.30 -17.30 -6.85
N ILE A 117 -0.67 -16.56 -7.37
CA ILE A 117 -0.57 -15.09 -7.38
C ILE A 117 -0.62 -14.51 -5.95
N GLU A 118 -1.35 -15.16 -5.04
CA GLU A 118 -1.45 -14.77 -3.64
C GLU A 118 -0.12 -14.99 -2.90
N GLU A 119 0.55 -16.12 -3.14
CA GLU A 119 1.87 -16.40 -2.56
C GLU A 119 2.91 -15.41 -3.08
N LEU A 120 2.80 -15.07 -4.38
CA LEU A 120 3.67 -14.07 -4.99
C LEU A 120 3.41 -12.68 -4.43
N THR A 121 2.13 -12.30 -4.22
CA THR A 121 1.75 -11.03 -3.59
C THR A 121 2.35 -10.91 -2.20
N THR A 122 2.11 -11.89 -1.34
CA THR A 122 2.69 -11.93 0.02
C THR A 122 4.23 -11.81 0.00
N LEU A 123 4.89 -12.54 -0.92
CA LEU A 123 6.35 -12.45 -1.06
C LEU A 123 6.82 -11.06 -1.48
N VAL A 124 6.07 -10.41 -2.39
CA VAL A 124 6.37 -9.04 -2.84
C VAL A 124 6.21 -8.05 -1.70
N GLU A 125 5.12 -8.11 -0.96
CA GLU A 125 4.82 -7.20 0.14
C GLU A 125 5.78 -7.38 1.32
N ASP A 126 5.96 -8.61 1.81
CA ASP A 126 6.74 -8.90 3.01
C ASP A 126 8.26 -8.78 2.83
N ARG A 127 8.77 -8.95 1.61
CA ARG A 127 10.22 -9.04 1.41
C ARG A 127 10.77 -8.10 0.36
N ILE A 128 10.10 -7.95 -0.78
CA ILE A 128 10.64 -7.20 -1.91
C ILE A 128 10.35 -5.71 -1.74
N ALA A 129 9.11 -5.36 -1.40
CA ALA A 129 8.68 -3.98 -1.28
C ALA A 129 9.45 -3.24 -0.17
N ASP A 130 9.62 -3.85 1.00
CA ASP A 130 10.35 -3.24 2.12
C ASP A 130 11.80 -2.92 1.78
N GLN A 131 12.50 -3.84 1.07
CA GLN A 131 13.89 -3.63 0.68
C GLN A 131 14.03 -2.53 -0.37
N LEU A 132 13.15 -2.49 -1.36
CA LEU A 132 13.15 -1.44 -2.38
C LEU A 132 12.71 -0.08 -1.82
N ALA A 133 11.76 -0.06 -0.88
CA ALA A 133 11.35 1.17 -0.20
C ALA A 133 12.44 1.78 0.69
N ALA A 134 13.39 0.97 1.16
CA ALA A 134 14.53 1.43 1.95
C ALA A 134 15.60 2.16 1.12
N VAL A 135 15.54 2.09 -0.22
CA VAL A 135 16.48 2.80 -1.10
C VAL A 135 16.31 4.31 -0.96
N GLU A 136 17.41 5.01 -0.75
CA GLU A 136 17.40 6.46 -0.53
C GLU A 136 16.77 7.22 -1.70
N GLY A 137 15.84 8.11 -1.38
CA GLY A 137 15.11 8.92 -2.36
C GLY A 137 13.81 8.28 -2.88
N VAL A 138 13.54 7.03 -2.55
CA VAL A 138 12.22 6.40 -2.79
C VAL A 138 11.21 6.98 -1.80
N ALA A 139 10.08 7.47 -2.30
CA ALA A 139 8.98 7.97 -1.49
C ALA A 139 7.95 6.88 -1.22
N ASP A 140 7.66 6.08 -2.23
CA ASP A 140 6.61 5.08 -2.21
C ASP A 140 6.84 4.00 -3.26
N LEU A 141 6.23 2.83 -3.05
CA LEU A 141 6.12 1.75 -4.01
C LEU A 141 4.65 1.45 -4.26
N GLN A 142 4.23 1.68 -5.49
CA GLN A 142 2.89 1.33 -5.95
C GLN A 142 2.92 -0.11 -6.43
N ILE A 143 2.09 -0.98 -5.87
CA ILE A 143 1.97 -2.38 -6.28
C ILE A 143 0.78 -2.51 -7.22
N TYR A 144 0.88 -3.34 -8.24
CA TYR A 144 -0.13 -3.54 -9.28
C TYR A 144 -0.30 -5.01 -9.61
N GLY A 145 -1.56 -5.45 -9.74
CA GLY A 145 -1.90 -6.82 -10.08
C GLY A 145 -1.70 -7.79 -8.94
N GLU A 146 -1.52 -7.26 -7.73
CA GLU A 146 -1.53 -8.01 -6.48
C GLU A 146 -2.89 -8.68 -6.25
N ARG A 147 -2.87 -9.77 -5.52
CA ARG A 147 -4.04 -10.53 -5.08
C ARG A 147 -3.82 -10.96 -3.64
N GLU A 148 -4.49 -10.31 -2.72
CA GLU A 148 -4.47 -10.75 -1.33
C GLU A 148 -5.11 -12.12 -1.16
N LYS A 149 -4.64 -12.87 -0.20
CA LYS A 149 -5.24 -14.13 0.19
C LYS A 149 -6.43 -13.86 1.09
N VAL A 150 -7.63 -14.10 0.57
CA VAL A 150 -8.87 -13.90 1.33
C VAL A 150 -9.55 -15.24 1.64
N ILE A 151 -10.47 -15.21 2.59
CA ILE A 151 -11.29 -16.35 2.98
C ILE A 151 -12.67 -16.19 2.37
N TYR A 152 -13.03 -17.13 1.50
CA TYR A 152 -14.37 -17.24 0.95
C TYR A 152 -15.21 -18.14 1.84
N VAL A 153 -16.36 -17.65 2.24
CA VAL A 153 -17.38 -18.39 2.99
C VAL A 153 -18.60 -18.55 2.10
N ASP A 154 -18.68 -19.67 1.41
CA ASP A 154 -19.78 -20.00 0.49
C ASP A 154 -20.96 -20.59 1.28
N VAL A 155 -21.95 -19.76 1.58
CA VAL A 155 -23.09 -20.10 2.44
C VAL A 155 -24.21 -20.76 1.63
N ASP A 156 -24.73 -21.89 2.13
CA ASP A 156 -25.90 -22.59 1.56
C ASP A 156 -27.21 -22.01 2.16
N PRO A 157 -28.00 -21.28 1.37
CA PRO A 157 -29.20 -20.61 1.87
C PRO A 157 -30.29 -21.60 2.36
N ASP A 158 -30.38 -22.80 1.76
CA ASP A 158 -31.37 -23.81 2.13
C ASP A 158 -31.02 -24.43 3.49
N LYS A 159 -29.72 -24.66 3.74
CA LYS A 159 -29.24 -25.15 5.02
C LYS A 159 -29.43 -24.11 6.13
N LEU A 160 -29.20 -22.80 5.84
CA LEU A 160 -29.48 -21.71 6.78
C LEU A 160 -30.99 -21.68 7.14
N ALA A 161 -31.86 -21.67 6.13
CA ALA A 161 -33.28 -21.57 6.33
C ALA A 161 -33.85 -22.75 7.15
N THR A 162 -33.35 -23.99 6.90
CA THR A 162 -33.74 -25.18 7.63
C THR A 162 -33.41 -25.13 9.12
N ARG A 163 -32.39 -24.36 9.48
CA ARG A 163 -31.94 -24.14 10.86
C ARG A 163 -32.46 -22.83 11.48
N GLY A 164 -33.27 -22.08 10.72
CA GLY A 164 -33.81 -20.78 11.18
C GLY A 164 -32.77 -19.68 11.33
N LEU A 165 -31.61 -19.82 10.67
CA LEU A 165 -30.50 -18.86 10.71
C LEU A 165 -30.59 -17.89 9.53
N THR A 166 -29.92 -16.74 9.65
CA THR A 166 -29.85 -15.71 8.63
C THR A 166 -28.39 -15.41 8.26
N LEU A 167 -28.17 -14.79 7.11
CA LEU A 167 -26.83 -14.29 6.73
C LEU A 167 -26.26 -13.32 7.78
N GLY A 168 -27.12 -12.51 8.42
CA GLY A 168 -26.71 -11.64 9.51
C GLY A 168 -26.12 -12.39 10.70
N THR A 169 -26.67 -13.59 11.04
CA THR A 169 -26.09 -14.44 12.07
C THR A 169 -24.69 -14.92 11.71
N VAL A 170 -24.47 -15.31 10.45
CA VAL A 170 -23.15 -15.71 9.94
C VAL A 170 -22.18 -14.56 10.00
N SER A 171 -22.57 -13.38 9.50
CA SER A 171 -21.71 -12.18 9.52
C SER A 171 -21.30 -11.79 10.94
N THR A 172 -22.25 -11.78 11.87
CA THR A 172 -21.96 -11.46 13.28
C THR A 172 -21.02 -12.48 13.94
N ALA A 173 -21.20 -13.77 13.65
CA ALA A 173 -20.33 -14.82 14.17
C ALA A 173 -18.90 -14.70 13.64
N LEU A 174 -18.74 -14.39 12.33
CA LEU A 174 -17.43 -14.17 11.70
C LEU A 174 -16.75 -12.92 12.25
N GLN A 175 -17.46 -11.82 12.41
CA GLN A 175 -16.93 -10.59 13.01
C GLN A 175 -16.43 -10.84 14.45
N ASN A 176 -17.21 -11.57 15.25
CA ASN A 176 -16.83 -11.92 16.63
C ASN A 176 -15.64 -12.88 16.69
N ALA A 177 -15.48 -13.77 15.70
CA ALA A 177 -14.35 -14.68 15.62
C ALA A 177 -13.03 -14.01 15.21
N ALA A 178 -13.11 -12.90 14.49
CA ALA A 178 -11.96 -12.09 14.10
C ALA A 178 -11.49 -11.12 15.20
N LEU A 179 -12.28 -10.96 16.27
CA LEU A 179 -11.93 -10.08 17.38
C LEU A 179 -11.04 -10.82 18.39
N ASP A 180 -9.83 -10.31 18.59
CA ASP A 180 -8.97 -10.65 19.75
C ASP A 180 -9.59 -10.05 21.02
N VAL A 181 -10.52 -10.77 21.64
CA VAL A 181 -11.23 -10.30 22.82
C VAL A 181 -10.40 -10.64 24.05
N PRO A 182 -9.95 -9.65 24.85
CA PRO A 182 -9.36 -9.94 26.13
C PRO A 182 -10.40 -10.66 27.02
N ALA A 183 -10.15 -11.92 27.32
CA ALA A 183 -11.09 -12.77 28.08
C ALA A 183 -11.20 -12.41 29.59
N GLY A 184 -10.66 -11.25 29.99
CA GLY A 184 -10.70 -10.73 31.33
C GLY A 184 -9.46 -11.08 32.15
N SER A 185 -9.37 -10.53 33.38
CA SER A 185 -8.33 -10.83 34.34
C SER A 185 -8.89 -11.70 35.47
N LEU A 186 -8.24 -12.81 35.79
CA LEU A 186 -8.47 -13.56 37.00
C LEU A 186 -7.53 -12.99 38.08
N GLY A 187 -8.06 -12.09 38.91
CA GLY A 187 -7.33 -11.49 40.04
C GLY A 187 -7.44 -12.33 41.29
N SER A 188 -6.31 -12.67 41.90
CA SER A 188 -6.21 -13.06 43.29
C SER A 188 -5.39 -12.00 44.05
N PRO A 189 -5.48 -11.91 45.40
CA PRO A 189 -4.79 -10.87 46.18
C PRO A 189 -3.27 -10.81 45.99
N SER A 190 -2.68 -11.78 45.29
CA SER A 190 -1.23 -11.89 45.10
C SER A 190 -0.79 -12.08 43.66
N GLN A 191 -1.71 -12.24 42.67
CA GLN A 191 -1.37 -12.41 41.23
C GLN A 191 -2.53 -12.00 40.34
N ASP A 192 -2.26 -11.10 39.38
CA ASP A 192 -3.15 -10.82 38.24
C ASP A 192 -2.72 -11.70 37.07
N LEU A 193 -3.52 -12.70 36.73
CA LEU A 193 -3.37 -13.47 35.50
C LEU A 193 -4.25 -12.83 34.43
N ILE A 194 -3.62 -12.26 33.42
CA ILE A 194 -4.30 -11.81 32.20
C ILE A 194 -4.53 -13.04 31.32
N VAL A 195 -5.77 -13.47 31.18
CA VAL A 195 -6.14 -14.55 30.27
C VAL A 195 -6.42 -13.92 28.91
N ARG A 196 -5.54 -14.15 27.92
CA ARG A 196 -5.82 -13.91 26.51
C ARG A 196 -6.43 -15.19 25.91
N ALA A 197 -7.57 -15.05 25.27
CA ALA A 197 -8.06 -16.08 24.37
C ALA A 197 -7.50 -15.72 22.98
N ASP A 198 -6.43 -16.39 22.55
CA ASP A 198 -5.96 -16.32 21.16
C ASP A 198 -6.96 -17.09 20.30
N ALA A 199 -7.91 -16.35 19.74
CA ALA A 199 -8.87 -16.86 18.76
C ALA A 199 -8.40 -16.52 17.32
N ASN A 200 -7.11 -16.60 17.04
CA ASN A 200 -6.59 -16.47 15.69
C ASN A 200 -6.96 -17.71 14.86
N VAL A 201 -8.10 -17.65 14.21
CA VAL A 201 -8.56 -18.66 13.26
C VAL A 201 -7.76 -18.44 11.96
N THR A 202 -6.84 -19.34 11.66
CA THR A 202 -5.88 -19.18 10.56
C THR A 202 -6.05 -20.18 9.42
N SER A 203 -6.95 -21.15 9.57
CA SER A 203 -7.21 -22.17 8.52
C SER A 203 -8.70 -22.27 8.18
N PRO A 204 -9.07 -22.67 6.95
CA PRO A 204 -10.45 -22.88 6.56
C PRO A 204 -11.19 -23.85 7.48
N GLU A 205 -10.50 -24.92 7.93
CA GLU A 205 -11.04 -25.94 8.79
C GLU A 205 -11.37 -25.37 10.20
N GLU A 206 -10.57 -24.44 10.69
CA GLU A 206 -10.84 -23.75 11.96
C GLU A 206 -12.07 -22.83 11.83
N PHE A 207 -12.18 -22.10 10.70
CA PHE A 207 -13.38 -21.29 10.41
C PHE A 207 -14.66 -22.12 10.40
N GLU A 208 -14.63 -23.33 9.83
CA GLU A 208 -15.78 -24.24 9.82
C GLU A 208 -16.22 -24.65 11.22
N THR A 209 -15.35 -24.58 12.22
CA THR A 209 -15.70 -24.92 13.62
C THR A 209 -16.39 -23.79 14.38
N ILE A 210 -16.44 -22.57 13.86
CA ILE A 210 -17.10 -21.41 14.48
C ILE A 210 -18.57 -21.71 14.71
N PHE A 211 -19.06 -21.47 15.95
CA PHE A 211 -20.45 -21.62 16.29
C PHE A 211 -21.29 -20.41 15.86
N LEU A 212 -22.35 -20.66 15.10
CA LEU A 212 -23.35 -19.67 14.71
C LEU A 212 -24.44 -19.51 15.78
N ASP A 213 -24.75 -20.60 16.45
CA ASP A 213 -25.64 -20.71 17.60
C ASP A 213 -25.18 -21.85 18.53
N ASP A 214 -25.95 -22.17 19.56
CA ASP A 214 -25.63 -23.22 20.55
C ASP A 214 -25.45 -24.63 19.94
N ARG A 215 -25.85 -24.87 18.68
CA ARG A 215 -25.93 -26.19 18.05
C ARG A 215 -25.35 -26.28 16.65
N THR A 216 -25.22 -25.15 15.96
CA THR A 216 -24.85 -25.09 14.53
C THR A 216 -23.49 -24.47 14.36
N ARG A 217 -22.60 -25.16 13.66
CA ARG A 217 -21.29 -24.63 13.24
C ARG A 217 -21.39 -24.05 11.84
N LEU A 218 -20.43 -23.18 11.49
CA LEU A 218 -20.31 -22.57 10.17
C LEU A 218 -20.22 -23.66 9.09
N GLY A 219 -19.39 -24.69 9.27
CA GLY A 219 -19.26 -25.82 8.33
C GLY A 219 -20.52 -26.65 8.10
N ASP A 220 -21.54 -26.55 8.97
CA ASP A 220 -22.84 -27.21 8.75
C ASP A 220 -23.69 -26.53 7.66
N VAL A 221 -23.44 -25.24 7.42
CA VAL A 221 -24.26 -24.39 6.53
C VAL A 221 -23.45 -23.66 5.45
N ALA A 222 -22.12 -23.72 5.53
CA ALA A 222 -21.22 -23.09 4.57
C ALA A 222 -19.99 -23.98 4.31
N SER A 223 -19.30 -23.73 3.20
CA SER A 223 -17.96 -24.22 2.95
C SER A 223 -16.97 -23.06 2.98
N VAL A 224 -15.82 -23.29 3.57
CA VAL A 224 -14.77 -22.27 3.73
C VAL A 224 -13.57 -22.65 2.87
N ARG A 225 -13.03 -21.69 2.15
CA ARG A 225 -11.82 -21.88 1.33
C ARG A 225 -10.99 -20.62 1.28
N PHE A 226 -9.68 -20.77 1.11
CA PHE A 226 -8.82 -19.67 0.69
C PHE A 226 -8.92 -19.44 -0.81
N GLY A 227 -8.70 -18.22 -1.23
CA GLY A 227 -8.57 -17.85 -2.63
C GLY A 227 -8.05 -16.42 -2.78
N PRO A 228 -7.66 -16.05 -4.01
CA PRO A 228 -7.27 -14.68 -4.31
C PRO A 228 -8.47 -13.74 -4.20
N ASP A 229 -8.26 -12.54 -3.73
CA ASP A 229 -9.26 -11.48 -3.80
C ASP A 229 -9.61 -11.13 -5.25
N ASP A 230 -10.81 -10.60 -5.46
CA ASP A 230 -11.27 -10.10 -6.76
C ASP A 230 -10.58 -8.77 -7.09
N ALA A 231 -9.40 -8.84 -7.71
CA ALA A 231 -8.65 -7.64 -8.03
C ALA A 231 -9.15 -6.93 -9.29
N ALA A 232 -9.06 -5.60 -9.25
CA ALA A 232 -9.42 -4.73 -10.37
C ALA A 232 -8.40 -4.78 -11.53
N SER A 233 -7.19 -5.30 -11.31
CA SER A 233 -6.12 -5.33 -12.30
C SER A 233 -5.39 -6.68 -12.38
N GLN A 234 -4.78 -6.96 -13.51
CA GLN A 234 -3.91 -8.12 -13.71
C GLN A 234 -2.67 -7.70 -14.49
N LEU A 235 -1.49 -8.05 -13.99
CA LEU A 235 -0.25 -7.85 -14.71
C LEU A 235 0.20 -9.17 -15.34
N ARG A 236 0.59 -9.08 -16.62
CA ARG A 236 1.24 -10.17 -17.33
C ARG A 236 2.50 -9.68 -18.01
N ARG A 237 3.57 -10.45 -17.89
CA ARG A 237 4.82 -10.22 -18.57
C ARG A 237 5.17 -11.44 -19.44
N ASN A 238 5.24 -11.23 -20.76
CA ASN A 238 5.51 -12.32 -21.73
C ASN A 238 4.56 -13.54 -21.58
N GLY A 239 3.30 -13.30 -21.19
CA GLY A 239 2.30 -14.36 -20.96
C GLY A 239 2.27 -14.94 -19.55
N GLU A 240 3.27 -14.69 -18.72
CA GLU A 240 3.31 -15.09 -17.31
C GLU A 240 2.61 -14.06 -16.44
N THR A 241 1.79 -14.54 -15.50
CA THR A 241 1.17 -13.68 -14.48
C THR A 241 2.24 -13.26 -13.47
N GLY A 242 2.18 -12.02 -13.02
CA GLY A 242 3.12 -11.47 -12.06
C GLY A 242 2.54 -10.26 -11.33
N VAL A 243 3.33 -9.74 -10.42
CA VAL A 243 3.05 -8.51 -9.67
C VAL A 243 3.95 -7.40 -10.20
N GLY A 244 3.37 -6.23 -10.46
CA GLY A 244 4.09 -5.04 -10.89
C GLY A 244 4.39 -4.14 -9.70
N MET A 245 5.50 -3.40 -9.79
CA MET A 245 5.81 -2.34 -8.84
C MET A 245 6.23 -1.08 -9.56
N GLY A 246 5.72 0.06 -9.09
CA GLY A 246 6.10 1.39 -9.56
C GLY A 246 6.86 2.14 -8.47
N VAL A 247 8.08 2.56 -8.75
CA VAL A 247 8.91 3.33 -7.82
C VAL A 247 8.56 4.80 -7.94
N VAL A 248 8.04 5.39 -6.88
CA VAL A 248 7.74 6.82 -6.79
C VAL A 248 8.89 7.54 -6.10
N ARG A 249 9.34 8.61 -6.72
CA ARG A 249 10.47 9.42 -6.26
C ARG A 249 10.04 10.41 -5.17
N GLN A 250 10.85 10.56 -4.15
CA GLN A 250 10.71 11.67 -3.19
C GLN A 250 10.99 13.00 -3.88
N ALA A 251 10.21 14.03 -3.55
CA ALA A 251 10.46 15.38 -4.05
C ALA A 251 11.90 15.84 -3.73
N GLY A 252 12.58 16.39 -4.74
CA GLY A 252 13.97 16.86 -4.61
C GLY A 252 15.04 15.78 -4.73
N SER A 253 14.70 14.49 -4.81
CA SER A 253 15.69 13.41 -4.98
C SER A 253 16.09 13.22 -6.43
N SER A 254 17.30 12.67 -6.65
CA SER A 254 17.85 12.38 -7.98
C SER A 254 17.27 11.10 -8.55
N THR A 255 16.64 11.19 -9.70
CA THR A 255 16.13 10.02 -10.44
C THR A 255 17.25 9.03 -10.80
N LEU A 256 18.45 9.55 -11.11
CA LEU A 256 19.59 8.70 -11.48
C LEU A 256 20.09 7.89 -10.29
N ASP A 257 20.25 8.52 -9.12
CA ASP A 257 20.74 7.84 -7.91
C ASP A 257 19.74 6.79 -7.43
N ILE A 258 18.44 7.10 -7.52
CA ILE A 258 17.38 6.13 -7.21
C ILE A 258 17.43 4.94 -8.17
N SER A 259 17.60 5.21 -9.49
CA SER A 259 17.71 4.14 -10.48
C SER A 259 18.88 3.21 -10.20
N ASP A 260 20.04 3.76 -9.90
CA ASP A 260 21.23 2.99 -9.58
C ASP A 260 21.05 2.19 -8.30
N GLY A 261 20.47 2.79 -7.24
CA GLY A 261 20.15 2.12 -5.98
C GLY A 261 19.16 0.97 -6.16
N ILE A 262 18.06 1.20 -6.88
CA ILE A 262 17.06 0.17 -7.15
C ILE A 262 17.65 -0.97 -8.00
N ARG A 263 18.49 -0.69 -9.00
CA ARG A 263 19.14 -1.74 -9.81
C ARG A 263 20.10 -2.58 -8.98
N ALA A 264 20.84 -1.97 -8.07
CA ALA A 264 21.73 -2.69 -7.16
C ALA A 264 20.90 -3.59 -6.22
N GLU A 265 19.80 -3.08 -5.68
CA GLU A 265 18.94 -3.86 -4.78
C GLU A 265 18.20 -5.00 -5.52
N VAL A 266 17.76 -4.77 -6.75
CA VAL A 266 17.18 -5.81 -7.61
C VAL A 266 18.21 -6.92 -7.88
N ALA A 267 19.49 -6.61 -8.03
CA ALA A 267 20.52 -7.63 -8.18
C ALA A 267 20.67 -8.47 -6.90
N ASN A 268 20.74 -7.83 -5.72
CA ASN A 268 20.78 -8.50 -4.41
C ASN A 268 19.55 -9.38 -4.18
N LEU A 269 18.36 -8.86 -4.48
CA LEU A 269 17.11 -9.62 -4.36
C LEU A 269 17.14 -10.89 -5.21
N ASN A 270 17.54 -10.79 -6.47
CA ASN A 270 17.61 -11.96 -7.35
C ASN A 270 18.62 -13.05 -6.91
N GLU A 271 19.59 -12.70 -6.04
CA GLU A 271 20.51 -13.66 -5.43
C GLU A 271 19.94 -14.32 -4.17
N THR A 272 19.00 -13.66 -3.48
CA THR A 272 18.48 -14.07 -2.16
C THR A 272 17.05 -14.62 -2.19
N LEU A 273 16.31 -14.35 -3.27
CA LEU A 273 14.96 -14.86 -3.45
C LEU A 273 14.93 -16.36 -3.75
N PRO A 274 13.81 -17.03 -3.44
CA PRO A 274 13.64 -18.45 -3.78
C PRO A 274 13.80 -18.71 -5.28
N ASP A 275 14.25 -19.94 -5.61
CA ASP A 275 14.40 -20.38 -6.99
C ASP A 275 13.12 -20.19 -7.81
N GLY A 276 13.24 -19.57 -8.98
CA GLY A 276 12.13 -19.32 -9.88
C GLY A 276 11.47 -17.94 -9.71
N VAL A 277 11.72 -17.24 -8.60
CA VAL A 277 11.27 -15.84 -8.44
C VAL A 277 12.26 -14.91 -9.11
N THR A 278 11.77 -14.00 -9.95
CA THR A 278 12.64 -13.03 -10.61
C THR A 278 12.04 -11.62 -10.55
N VAL A 279 12.87 -10.65 -10.13
CA VAL A 279 12.57 -9.23 -10.17
C VAL A 279 13.29 -8.59 -11.36
N ARG A 280 12.57 -7.88 -12.21
CA ARG A 280 13.15 -7.25 -13.40
C ARG A 280 12.62 -5.83 -13.59
N VAL A 281 13.52 -4.92 -13.95
CA VAL A 281 13.18 -3.58 -14.42
C VAL A 281 12.52 -3.67 -15.80
N THR A 282 11.35 -3.07 -15.94
CA THR A 282 10.57 -3.04 -17.21
C THR A 282 10.61 -1.69 -17.88
N SER A 283 10.67 -0.60 -17.13
CA SER A 283 10.92 0.76 -17.62
C SER A 283 11.71 1.56 -16.59
N ASP A 284 12.48 2.52 -17.07
CA ASP A 284 13.37 3.34 -16.25
C ASP A 284 13.59 4.70 -16.92
N ASP A 285 13.08 5.74 -16.31
CA ASP A 285 13.18 7.11 -16.82
C ASP A 285 14.63 7.64 -16.78
N ALA A 286 15.48 7.08 -15.90
CA ALA A 286 16.90 7.40 -15.84
C ALA A 286 17.62 7.11 -17.18
N THR A 287 17.14 6.14 -17.95
CA THR A 287 17.72 5.83 -19.28
C THR A 287 17.62 7.02 -20.24
N PHE A 288 16.48 7.72 -20.26
CA PHE A 288 16.29 8.91 -21.08
C PHE A 288 17.12 10.08 -20.58
N ILE A 289 17.19 10.27 -19.26
CA ILE A 289 17.97 11.34 -18.63
C ILE A 289 19.46 11.15 -18.95
N ASN A 290 20.00 9.95 -18.76
CA ASN A 290 21.39 9.63 -19.09
C ASN A 290 21.70 9.82 -20.59
N GLY A 291 20.78 9.42 -21.47
CA GLY A 291 20.92 9.66 -22.92
C GLY A 291 21.00 11.16 -23.24
N ALA A 292 20.13 11.98 -22.66
CA ALA A 292 20.12 13.41 -22.86
C ALA A 292 21.40 14.10 -22.33
N ILE A 293 21.87 13.69 -21.15
CA ILE A 293 23.13 14.20 -20.57
C ILE A 293 24.31 13.87 -21.48
N HIS A 294 24.39 12.63 -21.97
CA HIS A 294 25.47 12.19 -22.84
C HIS A 294 25.50 12.96 -24.17
N GLU A 295 24.35 13.24 -24.77
CA GLU A 295 24.25 14.07 -25.97
C GLU A 295 24.75 15.51 -25.72
N VAL A 296 24.40 16.09 -24.58
CA VAL A 296 24.88 17.43 -24.18
C VAL A 296 26.40 17.44 -23.95
N GLU A 297 26.95 16.42 -23.31
CA GLU A 297 28.40 16.27 -23.09
C GLU A 297 29.14 16.16 -24.41
N ILE A 298 28.65 15.36 -25.35
CA ILE A 298 29.23 15.24 -26.70
C ILE A 298 29.18 16.58 -27.43
N ALA A 299 28.04 17.27 -27.44
CA ALA A 299 27.87 18.56 -28.10
C ALA A 299 28.84 19.62 -27.50
N LEU A 300 28.97 19.62 -26.18
CA LEU A 300 29.92 20.50 -25.47
C LEU A 300 31.37 20.17 -25.84
N GLY A 301 31.73 18.88 -25.84
CA GLY A 301 33.06 18.41 -26.24
C GLY A 301 33.42 18.82 -27.68
N ILE A 302 32.48 18.63 -28.60
CA ILE A 302 32.66 19.08 -30.00
C ILE A 302 32.82 20.59 -30.08
N SER A 303 32.02 21.37 -29.36
CA SER A 303 32.11 22.83 -29.32
C SER A 303 33.47 23.32 -28.81
N VAL A 304 33.95 22.71 -27.74
CA VAL A 304 35.30 23.00 -27.16
C VAL A 304 36.39 22.64 -28.16
N ALA A 305 36.30 21.47 -28.82
CA ALA A 305 37.29 21.04 -29.81
C ALA A 305 37.33 22.01 -31.01
N VAL A 306 36.18 22.46 -31.48
CA VAL A 306 36.10 23.47 -32.60
C VAL A 306 36.72 24.79 -32.18
N VAL A 307 36.44 25.26 -30.93
CA VAL A 307 37.03 26.53 -30.42
C VAL A 307 38.56 26.42 -30.28
N ILE A 308 39.09 25.27 -29.89
CA ILE A 308 40.56 25.06 -29.78
C ILE A 308 41.20 24.99 -31.20
N PHE A 309 40.46 24.47 -32.18
CA PHE A 309 41.00 24.29 -33.53
C PHE A 309 41.00 25.59 -34.36
N VAL A 310 40.16 26.56 -34.03
CA VAL A 310 40.09 27.89 -34.65
C VAL A 310 41.08 28.84 -33.96
#